data_02632f0692d81a5f0c806e7446c99a5f
#
_entry.id   02632f0692d81a5f0c806e7446c99a5f
#
_cell.length_a   1.000
_cell.length_b   1.000
_cell.length_c   1.000
_cell.angle_alpha   90.00
_cell.angle_beta   90.00
_cell.angle_gamma   90.00
#
_symmetry.space_group_name_H-M   'P 1'
#
loop_
_entity.id
_entity.type
_entity.pdbx_description
1 polymer ?
#
loop_
_entity_poly.entity_id
_entity_poly.type
_entity_poly.pdbx_seq_one_letter_code
_entity_poly.pdbx_strand_id
1 'polypeptide(L)'
;MSESVRLVCPAGRKYVELWGGYALVALGAVVAVSGSGHWASIILGVILILGGATAAFDGHRIKAPILEVSEDEFRYERGSYVVRVPFNEIGSYYVLPGRIRSLGLCDHTGRPKRFPSLKSRRTSRTYLPLTGMTNPAKVESFMAVAGIPPRKRSLTA
;
A
#
# COMPACT_ATOMS: atom_id res chain seq x y z
N MET A 1 19.49 -18.98 13.32
CA MET A 1 18.96 -17.58 13.28
C MET A 1 18.48 -17.35 11.85
N SER A 2 17.21 -17.50 11.62
CA SER A 2 16.62 -17.31 10.28
C SER A 2 16.63 -15.82 9.95
N GLU A 3 17.40 -15.46 8.96
CA GLU A 3 17.49 -14.09 8.46
C GLU A 3 16.26 -13.80 7.60
N SER A 4 15.21 -13.21 8.21
CA SER A 4 14.04 -12.78 7.46
C SER A 4 14.35 -11.47 6.74
N VAL A 5 14.20 -11.45 5.43
CA VAL A 5 14.31 -10.22 4.63
C VAL A 5 12.97 -9.51 4.59
N ARG A 6 12.96 -8.23 4.95
CA ARG A 6 11.74 -7.43 5.06
C ARG A 6 11.82 -6.18 4.18
N LEU A 7 10.80 -5.97 3.36
CA LEU A 7 10.61 -4.77 2.54
C LEU A 7 9.33 -4.04 2.95
N VAL A 8 9.49 -2.82 3.48
CA VAL A 8 8.36 -1.93 3.77
C VAL A 8 8.13 -1.02 2.58
N CYS A 9 6.93 -1.11 1.97
CA CYS A 9 6.56 -0.24 0.86
C CYS A 9 6.20 1.17 1.36
N PRO A 10 6.71 2.25 0.72
CA PRO A 10 6.41 3.61 1.14
C PRO A 10 4.92 3.92 0.95
N ALA A 11 4.29 4.46 1.98
CA ALA A 11 2.89 4.87 1.98
C ALA A 11 2.78 6.39 1.83
N GLY A 12 3.23 6.95 0.70
CA GLY A 12 3.24 8.40 0.45
C GLY A 12 1.86 9.04 0.64
N ARG A 13 0.79 8.35 0.24
CA ARG A 13 -0.58 8.81 0.47
C ARG A 13 -0.88 9.03 1.96
N LYS A 14 -0.37 8.16 2.85
CA LYS A 14 -0.49 8.31 4.30
C LYS A 14 0.08 9.64 4.78
N TYR A 15 1.28 9.98 4.31
CA TYR A 15 1.94 11.22 4.72
C TYR A 15 1.22 12.45 4.18
N VAL A 16 0.77 12.42 2.93
CA VAL A 16 0.01 13.52 2.33
C VAL A 16 -1.31 13.75 3.05
N GLU A 17 -2.08 12.72 3.33
CA GLU A 17 -3.36 12.83 4.05
C GLU A 17 -3.15 13.26 5.51
N LEU A 18 -2.11 12.75 6.18
CA LEU A 18 -1.82 13.08 7.57
C LEU A 18 -1.37 14.54 7.71
N TRP A 19 -0.29 14.93 7.01
CA TRP A 19 0.27 16.27 7.12
C TRP A 19 -0.61 17.33 6.46
N GLY A 20 -1.25 17.00 5.32
CA GLY A 20 -2.24 17.87 4.69
C GLY A 20 -3.45 18.11 5.58
N GLY A 21 -3.93 17.06 6.27
CA GLY A 21 -5.00 17.18 7.26
C GLY A 21 -4.64 18.11 8.41
N TYR A 22 -3.46 17.96 9.02
CA TYR A 22 -3.00 18.86 10.08
C TYR A 22 -2.82 20.29 9.60
N ALA A 23 -2.27 20.50 8.40
CA ALA A 23 -2.13 21.83 7.82
C ALA A 23 -3.48 22.51 7.61
N LEU A 24 -4.50 21.77 7.13
CA LEU A 24 -5.87 22.28 6.98
C LEU A 24 -6.51 22.64 8.31
N VAL A 25 -6.31 21.83 9.35
CA VAL A 25 -6.80 22.14 10.70
C VAL A 25 -6.17 23.45 11.23
N ALA A 26 -4.86 23.58 11.10
CA ALA A 26 -4.15 24.79 11.53
C ALA A 26 -4.62 26.02 10.75
N LEU A 27 -4.75 25.92 9.42
CA LEU A 27 -5.26 27.00 8.58
C LEU A 27 -6.69 27.37 8.94
N GLY A 28 -7.56 26.39 9.17
CA GLY A 28 -8.94 26.62 9.59
C GLY A 28 -9.04 27.34 10.93
N ALA A 29 -8.18 27.01 11.90
CA ALA A 29 -8.10 27.71 13.18
C ALA A 29 -7.67 29.17 13.00
N VAL A 30 -6.65 29.44 12.19
CA VAL A 30 -6.21 30.80 11.88
C VAL A 30 -7.33 31.62 11.22
N VAL A 31 -8.02 31.05 10.22
CA VAL A 31 -9.12 31.73 9.51
C VAL A 31 -10.27 32.05 10.46
N ALA A 32 -10.65 31.08 11.33
CA ALA A 32 -11.72 31.30 12.32
C ALA A 32 -11.39 32.41 13.31
N VAL A 33 -10.16 32.44 13.82
CA VAL A 33 -9.71 33.44 14.81
C VAL A 33 -9.52 34.81 14.17
N SER A 34 -8.85 34.88 13.03
CA SER A 34 -8.57 36.17 12.34
C SER A 34 -9.83 36.82 11.79
N GLY A 35 -10.82 36.00 11.41
CA GLY A 35 -12.10 36.46 10.85
C GLY A 35 -13.23 36.58 11.89
N SER A 36 -12.96 36.66 13.18
CA SER A 36 -13.95 36.61 14.25
C SER A 36 -15.08 37.65 14.17
N GLY A 37 -14.86 38.75 13.40
CA GLY A 37 -15.89 39.75 13.11
C GLY A 37 -16.84 39.38 11.97
N HIS A 38 -16.58 38.31 11.21
CA HIS A 38 -17.35 37.91 10.04
C HIS A 38 -17.78 36.44 10.16
N TRP A 39 -19.09 36.21 10.22
CA TRP A 39 -19.65 34.84 10.35
C TRP A 39 -19.19 33.89 9.23
N ALA A 40 -19.00 34.40 8.01
CA ALA A 40 -18.54 33.62 6.87
C ALA A 40 -17.12 33.03 7.10
N SER A 41 -16.21 33.77 7.74
CA SER A 41 -14.88 33.32 8.07
C SER A 41 -14.89 32.21 9.14
N ILE A 42 -15.81 32.32 10.11
CA ILE A 42 -15.99 31.32 11.14
C ILE A 42 -16.47 30.00 10.50
N ILE A 43 -17.48 30.08 9.62
CA ILE A 43 -17.98 28.90 8.91
C ILE A 43 -16.88 28.25 8.05
N LEU A 44 -16.14 29.05 7.29
CA LEU A 44 -15.04 28.56 6.46
C LEU A 44 -13.97 27.88 7.34
N GLY A 45 -13.60 28.48 8.45
CA GLY A 45 -12.65 27.91 9.41
C GLY A 45 -13.12 26.56 9.95
N VAL A 46 -14.39 26.43 10.32
CA VAL A 46 -14.98 25.17 10.80
C VAL A 46 -14.97 24.10 9.70
N ILE A 47 -15.31 24.45 8.45
CA ILE A 47 -15.26 23.49 7.32
C ILE A 47 -13.83 22.99 7.10
N LEU A 48 -12.82 23.87 7.14
CA LEU A 48 -11.41 23.49 7.00
C LEU A 48 -10.95 22.58 8.15
N ILE A 49 -11.34 22.88 9.40
CA ILE A 49 -11.00 22.06 10.55
C ILE A 49 -11.61 20.66 10.42
N LEU A 50 -12.90 20.57 10.11
CA LEU A 50 -13.57 19.28 9.96
C LEU A 50 -13.01 18.46 8.79
N GLY A 51 -12.79 19.12 7.63
CA GLY A 51 -12.16 18.47 6.47
C GLY A 51 -10.73 18.01 6.75
N GLY A 52 -9.95 18.83 7.43
CA GLY A 52 -8.59 18.49 7.85
C GLY A 52 -8.55 17.33 8.87
N ALA A 53 -9.45 17.36 9.85
CA ALA A 53 -9.55 16.30 10.86
C ALA A 53 -9.94 14.96 10.23
N THR A 54 -10.88 14.93 9.30
CA THR A 54 -11.25 13.72 8.57
C THR A 54 -10.11 13.19 7.72
N ALA A 55 -9.39 14.06 6.99
CA ALA A 55 -8.22 13.67 6.21
C ALA A 55 -7.08 13.11 7.08
N ALA A 56 -6.78 13.75 8.22
CA ALA A 56 -5.79 13.26 9.16
C ALA A 56 -6.17 11.90 9.76
N PHE A 57 -7.45 11.71 10.10
CA PHE A 57 -7.96 10.44 10.62
C PHE A 57 -7.86 9.32 9.57
N ASP A 58 -8.20 9.59 8.31
CA ASP A 58 -8.04 8.62 7.23
C ASP A 58 -6.56 8.29 6.99
N GLY A 59 -5.68 9.29 7.05
CA GLY A 59 -4.23 9.11 6.97
C GLY A 59 -3.68 8.17 8.04
N HIS A 60 -4.19 8.23 9.28
CA HIS A 60 -3.82 7.28 10.35
C HIS A 60 -4.27 5.85 10.08
N ARG A 61 -5.38 5.66 9.39
CA ARG A 61 -5.91 4.33 9.04
C ARG A 61 -5.17 3.65 7.89
N ILE A 62 -4.43 4.40 7.09
CA ILE A 62 -3.67 3.84 5.97
C ILE A 62 -2.51 3.01 6.50
N LYS A 63 -2.53 1.70 6.25
CA LYS A 63 -1.44 0.77 6.57
C LYS A 63 -0.56 0.56 5.34
N ALA A 64 0.74 0.71 5.53
CA ALA A 64 1.74 0.41 4.50
C ALA A 64 1.79 -1.10 4.25
N PRO A 65 1.87 -1.55 2.99
CA PRO A 65 2.15 -2.96 2.71
C PRO A 65 3.57 -3.32 3.09
N ILE A 66 3.72 -4.48 3.69
CA ILE A 66 4.98 -5.07 4.10
C ILE A 66 5.13 -6.39 3.37
N LEU A 67 6.27 -6.59 2.74
CA LEU A 67 6.69 -7.86 2.17
C LEU A 67 7.76 -8.44 3.09
N GLU A 68 7.59 -9.67 3.48
CA GLU A 68 8.53 -10.40 4.31
C GLU A 68 8.80 -11.76 3.70
N VAL A 69 10.05 -12.15 3.68
CA VAL A 69 10.51 -13.44 3.23
C VAL A 69 11.19 -14.13 4.39
N SER A 70 10.67 -15.28 4.77
CA SER A 70 11.24 -16.22 5.73
C SER A 70 11.84 -17.40 4.98
N GLU A 71 12.48 -18.34 5.64
CA GLU A 71 13.09 -19.54 5.01
C GLU A 71 12.06 -20.39 4.24
N ASP A 72 10.83 -20.47 4.73
CA ASP A 72 9.80 -21.38 4.20
C ASP A 72 8.64 -20.67 3.52
N GLU A 73 8.41 -19.38 3.77
CA GLU A 73 7.22 -18.68 3.28
C GLU A 73 7.48 -17.24 2.86
N PHE A 74 6.71 -16.82 1.86
CA PHE A 74 6.51 -15.43 1.49
C PHE A 74 5.28 -14.89 2.23
N ARG A 75 5.44 -13.78 2.94
CA ARG A 75 4.40 -13.12 3.69
C ARG A 75 4.16 -11.71 3.15
N TYR A 76 2.91 -11.43 2.83
CA TYR A 76 2.43 -10.08 2.53
C TYR A 76 1.51 -9.63 3.64
N GLU A 77 1.76 -8.46 4.20
CA GLU A 77 0.94 -7.88 5.26
C GLU A 77 0.52 -6.45 4.92
N ARG A 78 -0.76 -6.15 5.11
CA ARG A 78 -1.31 -4.81 4.99
C ARG A 78 -2.40 -4.57 6.05
N GLY A 79 -1.99 -4.06 7.20
CA GLY A 79 -2.90 -3.92 8.36
C GLY A 79 -3.34 -5.28 8.90
N SER A 80 -4.64 -5.55 8.87
CA SER A 80 -5.21 -6.84 9.29
C SER A 80 -5.23 -7.91 8.18
N TYR A 81 -4.89 -7.53 6.95
CA TYR A 81 -4.85 -8.46 5.83
C TYR A 81 -3.45 -9.06 5.72
N VAL A 82 -3.37 -10.36 5.91
CA VAL A 82 -2.14 -11.14 5.83
C VAL A 82 -2.32 -12.26 4.82
N VAL A 83 -1.38 -12.39 3.90
CA VAL A 83 -1.28 -13.51 2.96
C VAL A 83 0.05 -14.20 3.19
N ARG A 84 0.02 -15.52 3.33
CA ARG A 84 1.19 -16.38 3.45
C ARG A 84 1.19 -17.36 2.30
N VAL A 85 2.31 -17.50 1.64
CA VAL A 85 2.47 -18.42 0.51
C VAL A 85 3.76 -19.21 0.72
N PRO A 86 3.69 -20.53 0.86
CA PRO A 86 4.87 -21.36 0.96
C PRO A 86 5.75 -21.25 -0.29
N PHE A 87 7.07 -21.27 -0.14
CA PHE A 87 7.98 -21.13 -1.28
C PHE A 87 7.86 -22.27 -2.30
N ASN A 88 7.56 -23.47 -1.85
CA ASN A 88 7.33 -24.62 -2.74
C ASN A 88 6.15 -24.42 -3.70
N GLU A 89 5.31 -23.42 -3.47
CA GLU A 89 4.18 -23.06 -4.33
C GLU A 89 4.46 -21.85 -5.22
N ILE A 90 5.64 -21.22 -5.12
CA ILE A 90 6.00 -20.01 -5.87
C ILE A 90 7.05 -20.36 -6.93
N GLY A 91 6.67 -20.30 -8.19
CA GLY A 91 7.58 -20.50 -9.31
C GLY A 91 8.16 -19.21 -9.89
N SER A 92 7.41 -18.12 -9.86
CA SER A 92 7.84 -16.83 -10.40
C SER A 92 6.96 -15.69 -9.91
N TYR A 93 7.42 -14.45 -10.14
CA TYR A 93 6.65 -13.25 -9.83
C TYR A 93 6.51 -12.33 -11.06
N TYR A 94 5.54 -11.42 -10.99
CA TYR A 94 5.40 -10.32 -11.94
C TYR A 94 4.92 -9.05 -11.23
N VAL A 95 5.35 -7.91 -11.74
CA VAL A 95 4.91 -6.61 -11.23
C VAL A 95 4.01 -5.97 -12.28
N LEU A 96 2.79 -5.63 -11.90
CA LEU A 96 1.87 -4.90 -12.75
C LEU A 96 2.14 -3.40 -12.62
N PRO A 97 2.45 -2.72 -13.73
CA PRO A 97 2.57 -1.27 -13.76
C PRO A 97 1.18 -0.63 -13.59
N GLY A 98 1.13 0.57 -13.01
CA GLY A 98 -0.11 1.31 -12.85
C GLY A 98 0.01 2.38 -11.77
N ARG A 99 -1.08 3.13 -11.57
CA ARG A 99 -1.17 4.14 -10.50
C ARG A 99 -0.96 3.53 -9.10
N ILE A 100 -1.38 2.29 -8.92
CA ILE A 100 -1.06 1.44 -7.77
C ILE A 100 -0.32 0.24 -8.31
N ARG A 101 0.97 0.13 -7.99
CA ARG A 101 1.75 -1.04 -8.36
C ARG A 101 1.25 -2.26 -7.62
N SER A 102 1.30 -3.40 -8.27
CA SER A 102 0.81 -4.65 -7.72
C SER A 102 1.77 -5.78 -8.00
N LEU A 103 1.96 -6.65 -7.02
CA LEU A 103 2.82 -7.83 -7.12
C LEU A 103 1.93 -9.05 -7.34
N GLY A 104 2.19 -9.80 -8.39
CA GLY A 104 1.58 -11.10 -8.63
C GLY A 104 2.59 -12.22 -8.41
N LEU A 105 2.13 -13.33 -7.88
CA LEU A 105 2.89 -14.56 -7.76
C LEU A 105 2.29 -15.63 -8.68
N CYS A 106 3.16 -16.38 -9.31
CA CYS A 106 2.76 -17.53 -10.15
C CYS A 106 3.26 -18.82 -9.52
N ASP A 107 2.58 -19.89 -9.80
CA ASP A 107 3.06 -21.25 -9.50
C ASP A 107 4.19 -21.68 -10.46
N HIS A 108 4.71 -22.88 -10.28
CA HIS A 108 5.76 -23.46 -11.14
C HIS A 108 5.29 -23.70 -12.57
N THR A 109 3.98 -23.72 -12.82
CA THR A 109 3.39 -23.83 -14.17
C THR A 109 3.20 -22.47 -14.85
N GLY A 110 3.53 -21.36 -14.16
CA GLY A 110 3.36 -20.00 -14.66
C GLY A 110 1.93 -19.46 -14.53
N ARG A 111 1.02 -20.18 -13.86
CA ARG A 111 -0.34 -19.70 -13.60
C ARG A 111 -0.36 -18.73 -12.43
N PRO A 112 -1.05 -17.57 -12.56
CA PRO A 112 -1.17 -16.60 -11.47
C PRO A 112 -1.92 -17.19 -10.28
N LYS A 113 -1.36 -17.06 -9.10
CA LYS A 113 -2.05 -17.41 -7.85
C LYS A 113 -3.17 -16.44 -7.54
N ARG A 114 -4.22 -16.93 -6.92
CA ARG A 114 -5.38 -16.14 -6.52
C ARG A 114 -5.33 -15.87 -5.02
N PHE A 115 -5.54 -14.61 -4.66
CA PHE A 115 -5.57 -14.15 -3.28
C PHE A 115 -6.95 -13.62 -2.93
N PRO A 116 -7.41 -13.77 -1.67
CA PRO A 116 -8.64 -13.14 -1.22
C PRO A 116 -8.58 -11.63 -1.44
N SER A 117 -9.70 -11.01 -1.83
CA SER A 117 -9.73 -9.55 -1.98
C SER A 117 -9.76 -8.87 -0.62
N LEU A 118 -9.06 -7.70 -0.50
CA LEU A 118 -9.12 -6.83 0.68
C LEU A 118 -10.53 -6.31 0.99
N LYS A 119 -11.38 -6.17 -0.05
CA LYS A 119 -12.71 -5.58 0.10
C LYS A 119 -13.82 -6.61 0.32
N SER A 120 -13.64 -7.83 -0.17
CA SER A 120 -14.66 -8.88 -0.06
C SER A 120 -14.00 -10.26 -0.08
N ARG A 121 -14.36 -11.11 0.88
CA ARG A 121 -13.89 -12.51 0.93
C ARG A 121 -14.40 -13.36 -0.24
N ARG A 122 -15.46 -12.91 -0.93
CA ARG A 122 -16.05 -13.64 -2.08
C ARG A 122 -15.33 -13.38 -3.40
N THR A 123 -14.53 -12.32 -3.49
CA THR A 123 -13.78 -12.00 -4.70
C THR A 123 -12.30 -12.35 -4.52
N SER A 124 -11.72 -12.98 -5.53
CA SER A 124 -10.28 -13.28 -5.57
C SER A 124 -9.58 -12.36 -6.56
N ARG A 125 -8.32 -12.04 -6.27
CA ARG A 125 -7.43 -11.26 -7.14
C ARG A 125 -6.17 -12.05 -7.42
N THR A 126 -5.58 -11.83 -8.59
CA THR A 126 -4.32 -12.47 -8.98
C THR A 126 -3.09 -11.63 -8.60
N TYR A 127 -3.29 -10.56 -7.83
CA TYR A 127 -2.23 -9.64 -7.43
C TYR A 127 -2.44 -9.11 -6.02
N LEU A 128 -1.33 -8.75 -5.39
CA LEU A 128 -1.25 -8.09 -4.08
C LEU A 128 -0.96 -6.60 -4.30
N PRO A 129 -1.83 -5.68 -3.87
CA PRO A 129 -1.63 -4.26 -4.11
C PRO A 129 -0.50 -3.71 -3.24
N LEU A 130 0.51 -3.13 -3.87
CA LEU A 130 1.58 -2.36 -3.24
C LEU A 130 1.15 -0.88 -3.10
N THR A 131 2.06 0.05 -3.22
CA THR A 131 1.76 1.47 -3.29
C THR A 131 2.29 2.07 -4.59
N GLY A 132 1.70 3.19 -5.04
CA GLY A 132 2.15 3.87 -6.26
C GLY A 132 3.59 4.38 -6.18
N MET A 133 4.09 4.64 -4.96
CA MET A 133 5.47 5.11 -4.71
C MET A 133 6.47 3.95 -4.51
N THR A 134 6.04 2.70 -4.57
CA THR A 134 6.95 1.56 -4.47
C THR A 134 7.88 1.54 -5.68
N ASN A 135 9.19 1.61 -5.44
CA ASN A 135 10.18 1.49 -6.52
C ASN A 135 10.21 0.04 -7.03
N PRO A 136 9.96 -0.21 -8.34
CA PRO A 136 10.01 -1.55 -8.90
C PRO A 136 11.37 -2.22 -8.70
N ALA A 137 12.47 -1.47 -8.87
CA ALA A 137 13.81 -2.02 -8.67
C ALA A 137 14.04 -2.55 -7.24
N LYS A 138 13.44 -1.92 -6.23
CA LYS A 138 13.51 -2.44 -4.85
C LYS A 138 12.72 -3.74 -4.68
N VAL A 139 11.57 -3.87 -5.35
CA VAL A 139 10.79 -5.11 -5.34
C VAL A 139 11.55 -6.21 -6.07
N GLU A 140 12.14 -5.90 -7.23
CA GLU A 140 12.95 -6.85 -7.99
C GLU A 140 14.18 -7.32 -7.21
N SER A 141 14.90 -6.40 -6.56
CA SER A 141 16.03 -6.74 -5.69
C SER A 141 15.60 -7.61 -4.51
N PHE A 142 14.47 -7.30 -3.89
CA PHE A 142 13.90 -8.09 -2.80
C PHE A 142 13.54 -9.50 -3.26
N MET A 143 12.89 -9.65 -4.42
CA MET A 143 12.53 -10.95 -4.98
C MET A 143 13.75 -11.74 -5.45
N ALA A 144 14.79 -11.06 -5.94
CA ALA A 144 16.06 -11.69 -6.30
C ALA A 144 16.78 -12.26 -5.05
N VAL A 145 16.82 -11.52 -3.95
CA VAL A 145 17.35 -12.00 -2.66
C VAL A 145 16.54 -13.19 -2.15
N ALA A 146 15.21 -13.17 -2.37
CA ALA A 146 14.32 -14.29 -2.03
C ALA A 146 14.47 -15.51 -2.95
N GLY A 147 15.30 -15.42 -4.00
CA GLY A 147 15.48 -16.51 -4.98
C GLY A 147 14.28 -16.76 -5.88
N ILE A 148 13.32 -15.83 -5.95
CA ILE A 148 12.12 -15.95 -6.78
C ILE A 148 12.38 -15.26 -8.13
N PRO A 149 12.39 -16.00 -9.26
CA PRO A 149 12.68 -15.43 -10.56
C PRO A 149 11.51 -14.62 -11.11
N PRO A 150 11.75 -13.60 -11.96
CA PRO A 150 10.70 -12.92 -12.67
C PRO A 150 10.02 -13.87 -13.68
N ARG A 151 8.71 -13.68 -13.86
CA ARG A 151 7.95 -14.44 -14.85
C ARG A 151 8.51 -14.17 -16.25
N LYS A 152 8.97 -15.21 -16.93
CA LYS A 152 9.33 -15.11 -18.33
C LYS A 152 8.08 -14.68 -19.12
N ARG A 153 8.11 -13.53 -19.79
CA ARG A 153 7.09 -13.18 -20.76
C ARG A 153 7.13 -14.24 -21.85
N SER A 154 6.14 -15.11 -21.93
CA SER A 154 5.95 -15.86 -23.15
C SER A 154 5.60 -14.82 -24.23
N LEU A 155 6.50 -14.62 -25.15
CA LEU A 155 6.24 -13.97 -26.43
C LEU A 155 5.35 -14.91 -27.25
N THR A 156 4.13 -15.11 -26.86
CA THR A 156 3.09 -15.67 -27.71
C THR A 156 2.17 -14.52 -28.06
N ALA A 157 2.44 -14.01 -29.25
CA ALA A 157 1.53 -13.16 -30.01
C ALA A 157 0.18 -13.85 -30.21
#